data_ce3f66988978d2bd5ffc967f3c3b0b80
#
_entry.id   ce3f66988978d2bd5ffc967f3c3b0b80
#
_cell.length_a   1.000
_cell.length_b   1.000
_cell.length_c   1.000
_cell.angle_alpha   90.00
_cell.angle_beta   90.00
_cell.angle_gamma   90.00
#
_symmetry.space_group_name_H-M   'P 1'
#
loop_
_entity.id
_entity.type
_entity.pdbx_description
1 polymer ?
#
loop_
_entity_poly.entity_id
_entity_poly.type
_entity_poly.pdbx_seq_one_letter_code
_entity_poly.pdbx_strand_id
1 'polypeptide(L)'
;MMDQPDDMSLKRDESGRLHIQSPLMGESLMDKQLLAGTDTAPIYRLMPDLMVVKIGGQSIIDRGSKALLPVLDELVEARKSHKLLITTGGGTRARHAYAIATDLGMPTGVLARLGSSISEQNALMIAILLSQHGGIKIGHDDLPKLANYVMLGGLPVTHAMPPYGMFERPPALGRIPPHRTDVGAFLLAEVMGAQRCILIKDEQGLYTADPKKDPAAQFIPEIEVNELLALDLHDLAVERSLLETLRDARSLREVFIVNGLDRGNITRALNGEHVGTRIYKRETLRV
;
A
#
# COMPACT_ATOMS: atom_id res chain seq x y z
N MET A 1 6.40 39.20 30.98
CA MET A 1 6.54 39.88 29.72
C MET A 1 6.26 38.83 28.69
N MET A 2 5.03 38.71 28.21
CA MET A 2 4.62 37.74 27.18
C MET A 2 5.10 38.30 25.85
N ASP A 3 5.97 37.55 25.17
CA ASP A 3 6.31 37.81 23.76
C ASP A 3 5.03 37.83 22.94
N GLN A 4 4.75 39.00 22.32
CA GLN A 4 3.70 39.11 21.33
C GLN A 4 4.05 38.23 20.15
N PRO A 5 3.11 37.44 19.57
CA PRO A 5 3.37 36.73 18.33
C PRO A 5 3.77 37.73 17.26
N ASP A 6 4.90 37.46 16.59
CA ASP A 6 5.38 38.22 15.44
C ASP A 6 4.22 38.50 14.49
N ASP A 7 4.06 39.76 14.18
CA ASP A 7 3.09 40.31 13.23
C ASP A 7 3.21 39.57 11.90
N MET A 8 2.29 38.65 11.64
CA MET A 8 2.10 38.04 10.31
C MET A 8 1.62 39.10 9.35
N SER A 9 2.47 40.10 9.06
CA SER A 9 2.16 41.16 8.13
C SER A 9 2.04 40.57 6.72
N LEU A 10 0.83 40.53 6.22
CA LEU A 10 0.53 40.29 4.81
C LEU A 10 1.19 41.42 4.00
N LYS A 11 2.35 41.16 3.41
CA LYS A 11 3.03 42.10 2.52
C LYS A 11 2.54 41.88 1.10
N ARG A 12 2.22 42.96 0.41
CA ARG A 12 2.02 42.95 -1.04
C ARG A 12 3.35 43.20 -1.72
N ASP A 13 3.64 42.42 -2.76
CA ASP A 13 4.76 42.72 -3.65
C ASP A 13 4.42 43.85 -4.64
N GLU A 14 5.40 44.20 -5.48
CA GLU A 14 5.19 45.25 -6.50
C GLU A 14 4.11 44.90 -7.53
N SER A 15 3.75 43.61 -7.68
CA SER A 15 2.65 43.13 -8.53
C SER A 15 1.29 43.16 -7.85
N GLY A 16 1.24 43.56 -6.56
CA GLY A 16 0.02 43.63 -5.75
C GLY A 16 -0.43 42.30 -5.16
N ARG A 17 0.34 41.22 -5.33
CA ARG A 17 0.06 39.91 -4.72
C ARG A 17 0.29 39.93 -3.22
N LEU A 18 -0.60 39.29 -2.47
CA LEU A 18 -0.41 39.02 -1.05
C LEU A 18 0.51 37.81 -0.85
N HIS A 19 1.61 38.01 -0.15
CA HIS A 19 2.53 36.92 0.19
C HIS A 19 2.56 36.69 1.69
N ILE A 20 2.45 35.43 2.08
CA ILE A 20 2.87 34.95 3.40
C ILE A 20 4.35 34.61 3.28
N GLN A 21 5.21 35.22 4.09
CA GLN A 21 6.63 34.90 4.08
C GLN A 21 6.83 33.45 4.57
N SER A 22 7.25 32.60 3.65
CA SER A 22 7.55 31.19 3.93
C SER A 22 8.73 30.78 3.07
N PRO A 23 9.65 29.95 3.57
CA PRO A 23 10.68 29.34 2.75
C PRO A 23 10.12 28.55 1.54
N LEU A 24 8.85 28.10 1.64
CA LEU A 24 8.15 27.33 0.61
C LEU A 24 7.35 28.20 -0.38
N MET A 25 7.68 29.50 -0.52
CA MET A 25 6.98 30.41 -1.43
C MET A 25 7.24 30.22 -2.92
N GLY A 26 8.30 29.49 -3.31
CA GLY A 26 8.61 29.22 -4.71
C GLY A 26 7.51 28.39 -5.36
N GLU A 27 6.98 28.84 -6.53
CA GLU A 27 5.87 28.17 -7.21
C GLU A 27 6.18 26.71 -7.58
N SER A 28 7.41 26.42 -7.96
CA SER A 28 7.82 25.08 -8.41
C SER A 28 8.35 24.18 -7.30
N LEU A 29 8.69 24.75 -6.13
CA LEU A 29 9.38 24.05 -5.04
C LEU A 29 10.61 23.23 -5.50
N MET A 30 11.32 23.69 -6.55
CA MET A 30 12.43 22.98 -7.16
C MET A 30 13.80 23.29 -6.51
N ASP A 31 13.83 24.13 -5.49
CA ASP A 31 15.05 24.43 -4.73
C ASP A 31 15.49 23.18 -3.96
N LYS A 32 16.64 22.62 -4.38
CA LYS A 32 17.16 21.37 -3.81
C LYS A 32 17.58 21.52 -2.34
N GLN A 33 18.06 22.70 -1.92
CA GLN A 33 18.46 22.94 -0.53
C GLN A 33 17.23 23.01 0.37
N LEU A 34 16.16 23.67 -0.10
CA LEU A 34 14.89 23.74 0.58
C LEU A 34 14.28 22.34 0.73
N LEU A 35 14.23 21.56 -0.35
CA LEU A 35 13.70 20.20 -0.33
C LEU A 35 14.52 19.29 0.59
N ALA A 36 15.87 19.39 0.54
CA ALA A 36 16.75 18.64 1.43
C ALA A 36 16.52 18.98 2.92
N GLY A 37 16.19 20.23 3.22
CA GLY A 37 15.84 20.65 4.57
C GLY A 37 14.58 19.95 5.13
N THR A 38 13.64 19.55 4.26
CA THR A 38 12.47 18.78 4.68
C THR A 38 12.79 17.32 5.03
N ASP A 39 13.92 16.80 4.58
CA ASP A 39 14.34 15.42 4.82
C ASP A 39 14.70 15.14 6.30
N THR A 40 15.11 16.17 7.04
CA THR A 40 15.50 16.07 8.44
C THR A 40 14.34 16.28 9.41
N ALA A 41 13.18 16.72 8.90
CA ALA A 41 11.99 16.91 9.72
C ALA A 41 11.50 15.56 10.29
N PRO A 42 11.13 15.50 11.57
CA PRO A 42 10.59 14.29 12.16
C PRO A 42 9.24 13.94 11.51
N ILE A 43 9.05 12.64 11.24
CA ILE A 43 7.79 12.13 10.68
C ILE A 43 6.91 11.66 11.82
N TYR A 44 5.70 12.23 11.91
CA TYR A 44 4.69 11.78 12.87
C TYR A 44 4.02 10.51 12.36
N ARG A 45 4.11 9.42 13.12
CA ARG A 45 3.44 8.15 12.80
C ARG A 45 2.05 8.14 13.41
N LEU A 46 1.01 8.06 12.54
CA LEU A 46 -0.39 8.12 12.96
C LEU A 46 -0.80 6.90 13.80
N MET A 47 -0.40 5.70 13.35
CA MET A 47 -0.72 4.43 14.01
C MET A 47 0.48 3.46 13.95
N PRO A 48 1.50 3.66 14.82
CA PRO A 48 2.77 2.92 14.76
C PRO A 48 2.65 1.41 15.08
N ASP A 49 1.54 0.99 15.65
CA ASP A 49 1.22 -0.40 15.99
C ASP A 49 0.21 -1.06 15.02
N LEU A 50 -0.15 -0.35 13.93
CA LEU A 50 -1.04 -0.87 12.91
C LEU A 50 -0.31 -1.91 12.03
N MET A 51 -0.98 -3.01 11.73
CA MET A 51 -0.61 -3.95 10.68
C MET A 51 -1.53 -3.74 9.47
N VAL A 52 -0.98 -3.42 8.31
CA VAL A 52 -1.74 -3.38 7.05
C VAL A 52 -1.57 -4.72 6.34
N VAL A 53 -2.69 -5.39 6.13
CA VAL A 53 -2.72 -6.73 5.53
C VAL A 53 -3.51 -6.68 4.23
N LYS A 54 -2.87 -7.05 3.13
CA LYS A 54 -3.54 -7.11 1.84
C LYS A 54 -3.89 -8.54 1.46
N ILE A 55 -5.17 -8.81 1.24
CA ILE A 55 -5.64 -10.08 0.70
C ILE A 55 -5.58 -10.02 -0.83
N GLY A 56 -4.78 -10.90 -1.43
CA GLY A 56 -4.61 -10.99 -2.87
C GLY A 56 -5.93 -11.32 -3.58
N GLY A 57 -6.27 -10.56 -4.63
CA GLY A 57 -7.50 -10.78 -5.39
C GLY A 57 -7.47 -12.13 -6.10
N GLN A 58 -6.57 -12.29 -7.08
CA GLN A 58 -6.45 -13.52 -7.87
C GLN A 58 -5.92 -14.70 -7.03
N SER A 59 -4.95 -14.44 -6.18
CA SER A 59 -4.26 -15.47 -5.42
C SER A 59 -5.13 -16.08 -4.29
N ILE A 60 -6.04 -15.31 -3.71
CA ILE A 60 -6.85 -15.76 -2.56
C ILE A 60 -8.34 -15.62 -2.83
N ILE A 61 -8.84 -14.40 -3.13
CA ILE A 61 -10.29 -14.12 -3.20
C ILE A 61 -10.95 -14.92 -4.32
N ASP A 62 -10.36 -14.95 -5.51
CA ASP A 62 -10.91 -15.64 -6.68
C ASP A 62 -10.88 -17.18 -6.55
N ARG A 63 -10.15 -17.73 -5.56
CA ARG A 63 -10.15 -19.15 -5.24
C ARG A 63 -11.35 -19.59 -4.39
N GLY A 64 -12.15 -18.62 -3.91
CA GLY A 64 -13.40 -18.87 -3.17
C GLY A 64 -13.16 -19.34 -1.74
N SER A 65 -14.16 -20.02 -1.18
CA SER A 65 -14.25 -20.33 0.25
C SER A 65 -13.07 -21.13 0.79
N LYS A 66 -12.55 -22.10 0.03
CA LYS A 66 -11.45 -22.97 0.49
C LYS A 66 -10.15 -22.21 0.75
N ALA A 67 -9.91 -21.10 0.06
CA ALA A 67 -8.73 -20.28 0.26
C ALA A 67 -9.04 -19.07 1.16
N LEU A 68 -10.18 -18.40 0.93
CA LEU A 68 -10.49 -17.14 1.61
C LEU A 68 -10.88 -17.35 3.09
N LEU A 69 -11.76 -18.31 3.41
CA LEU A 69 -12.25 -18.47 4.77
C LEU A 69 -11.13 -18.77 5.79
N PRO A 70 -10.18 -19.67 5.54
CA PRO A 70 -9.05 -19.87 6.45
C PRO A 70 -8.20 -18.60 6.68
N VAL A 71 -8.01 -17.76 5.66
CA VAL A 71 -7.32 -16.47 5.79
C VAL A 71 -8.12 -15.53 6.71
N LEU A 72 -9.43 -15.46 6.53
CA LEU A 72 -10.29 -14.64 7.39
C LEU A 72 -10.30 -15.13 8.84
N ASP A 73 -10.33 -16.45 9.06
CA ASP A 73 -10.25 -17.05 10.40
C ASP A 73 -8.97 -16.65 11.12
N GLU A 74 -7.81 -16.71 10.44
CA GLU A 74 -6.53 -16.26 11.02
C GLU A 74 -6.55 -14.76 11.36
N LEU A 75 -7.12 -13.92 10.49
CA LEU A 75 -7.20 -12.47 10.75
C LEU A 75 -8.17 -12.15 11.89
N VAL A 76 -9.28 -12.88 12.02
CA VAL A 76 -10.21 -12.76 13.15
C VAL A 76 -9.51 -13.12 14.46
N GLU A 77 -8.69 -14.15 14.48
CA GLU A 77 -7.94 -14.51 15.68
C GLU A 77 -6.85 -13.46 15.97
N ALA A 78 -6.09 -13.05 14.96
CA ALA A 78 -4.99 -12.10 15.07
C ALA A 78 -5.43 -10.71 15.58
N ARG A 79 -6.68 -10.26 15.31
CA ARG A 79 -7.20 -8.98 15.81
C ARG A 79 -7.25 -8.87 17.33
N LYS A 80 -7.18 -9.99 18.05
CA LYS A 80 -7.17 -9.99 19.51
C LYS A 80 -5.88 -9.43 20.09
N SER A 81 -4.79 -9.49 19.32
CA SER A 81 -3.45 -9.05 19.74
C SER A 81 -2.84 -7.99 18.81
N HIS A 82 -3.42 -7.77 17.63
CA HIS A 82 -2.91 -6.82 16.64
C HIS A 82 -4.00 -5.85 16.18
N LYS A 83 -3.62 -4.60 15.93
CA LYS A 83 -4.46 -3.62 15.22
C LYS A 83 -4.33 -3.85 13.73
N LEU A 84 -5.44 -4.20 13.07
CA LEU A 84 -5.44 -4.60 11.67
C LEU A 84 -6.19 -3.59 10.80
N LEU A 85 -5.64 -3.31 9.62
CA LEU A 85 -6.35 -2.78 8.47
C LEU A 85 -6.27 -3.80 7.35
N ILE A 86 -7.42 -4.36 6.97
CA ILE A 86 -7.51 -5.31 5.86
C ILE A 86 -7.73 -4.54 4.56
N THR A 87 -6.94 -4.88 3.53
CA THR A 87 -7.08 -4.30 2.20
C THR A 87 -7.24 -5.40 1.15
N THR A 88 -7.87 -5.08 0.02
CA THR A 88 -8.23 -6.07 -0.99
C THR A 88 -7.65 -5.77 -2.36
N GLY A 89 -7.31 -6.83 -3.10
CA GLY A 89 -7.00 -6.76 -4.53
C GLY A 89 -8.24 -6.92 -5.40
N GLY A 90 -8.14 -6.53 -6.69
CA GLY A 90 -9.23 -6.63 -7.66
C GLY A 90 -9.42 -8.02 -8.27
N GLY A 91 -8.38 -8.84 -8.33
CA GLY A 91 -8.41 -10.20 -8.87
C GLY A 91 -8.59 -10.28 -10.38
N THR A 92 -9.06 -11.43 -10.85
CA THR A 92 -9.29 -11.74 -12.27
C THR A 92 -10.32 -10.81 -12.90
N ARG A 93 -11.35 -10.40 -12.14
CA ARG A 93 -12.38 -9.45 -12.63
C ARG A 93 -11.78 -8.11 -13.03
N ALA A 94 -10.83 -7.58 -12.24
CA ALA A 94 -10.15 -6.33 -12.61
C ALA A 94 -9.30 -6.50 -13.87
N ARG A 95 -8.60 -7.63 -14.03
CA ARG A 95 -7.81 -7.93 -15.23
C ARG A 95 -8.70 -8.03 -16.47
N HIS A 96 -9.87 -8.68 -16.35
CA HIS A 96 -10.85 -8.76 -17.43
C HIS A 96 -11.39 -7.38 -17.81
N ALA A 97 -11.74 -6.55 -16.82
CA ALA A 97 -12.16 -5.17 -17.07
C ALA A 97 -11.06 -4.34 -17.76
N TYR A 98 -9.78 -4.52 -17.38
CA TYR A 98 -8.66 -3.88 -18.06
C TYR A 98 -8.53 -4.32 -19.51
N ALA A 99 -8.68 -5.62 -19.80
CA ALA A 99 -8.62 -6.13 -21.17
C ALA A 99 -9.71 -5.48 -22.04
N ILE A 100 -10.98 -5.50 -21.61
CA ILE A 100 -12.10 -4.88 -22.33
C ILE A 100 -11.87 -3.36 -22.49
N ALA A 101 -11.53 -2.66 -21.42
CA ALA A 101 -11.33 -1.21 -21.47
C ALA A 101 -10.15 -0.81 -22.37
N THR A 102 -9.10 -1.63 -22.41
CA THR A 102 -7.96 -1.42 -23.30
C THR A 102 -8.36 -1.63 -24.77
N ASP A 103 -9.13 -2.66 -25.06
CA ASP A 103 -9.66 -2.92 -26.41
C ASP A 103 -10.58 -1.78 -26.89
N LEU A 104 -11.41 -1.26 -26.01
CA LEU A 104 -12.26 -0.08 -26.26
C LEU A 104 -11.47 1.25 -26.32
N GLY A 105 -10.16 1.24 -26.23
CA GLY A 105 -9.33 2.44 -26.35
C GLY A 105 -9.35 3.36 -25.12
N MET A 106 -9.87 2.91 -23.98
CA MET A 106 -9.96 3.73 -22.77
C MET A 106 -8.58 4.11 -22.20
N PRO A 107 -8.41 5.34 -21.67
CA PRO A 107 -7.14 5.78 -21.08
C PRO A 107 -6.88 5.16 -19.72
N THR A 108 -5.61 5.16 -19.28
CA THR A 108 -5.13 4.57 -18.03
C THR A 108 -5.94 4.96 -16.79
N GLY A 109 -6.34 6.22 -16.66
CA GLY A 109 -7.13 6.68 -15.52
C GLY A 109 -8.52 6.01 -15.45
N VAL A 110 -9.15 5.70 -16.59
CA VAL A 110 -10.40 4.94 -16.62
C VAL A 110 -10.16 3.50 -16.14
N LEU A 111 -9.09 2.86 -16.61
CA LEU A 111 -8.71 1.52 -16.17
C LEU A 111 -8.48 1.50 -14.64
N ALA A 112 -7.76 2.49 -14.11
CA ALA A 112 -7.51 2.61 -12.68
C ALA A 112 -8.82 2.74 -11.89
N ARG A 113 -9.77 3.54 -12.36
CA ARG A 113 -11.09 3.69 -11.74
C ARG A 113 -11.90 2.39 -11.76
N LEU A 114 -11.89 1.67 -12.88
CA LEU A 114 -12.55 0.35 -12.98
C LEU A 114 -11.93 -0.66 -12.01
N GLY A 115 -10.61 -0.74 -11.96
CA GLY A 115 -9.90 -1.61 -11.01
C GLY A 115 -10.20 -1.28 -9.55
N SER A 116 -10.32 0.01 -9.22
CA SER A 116 -10.72 0.49 -7.91
C SER A 116 -12.12 0.00 -7.53
N SER A 117 -13.11 0.16 -8.42
CA SER A 117 -14.49 -0.28 -8.17
C SER A 117 -14.60 -1.78 -7.90
N ILE A 118 -13.81 -2.59 -8.63
CA ILE A 118 -13.80 -4.05 -8.43
C ILE A 118 -13.12 -4.42 -7.11
N SER A 119 -12.02 -3.78 -6.78
CA SER A 119 -11.35 -3.98 -5.50
C SER A 119 -12.24 -3.55 -4.32
N GLU A 120 -13.04 -2.49 -4.49
CA GLU A 120 -14.02 -2.03 -3.52
C GLU A 120 -15.16 -3.04 -3.30
N GLN A 121 -15.66 -3.70 -4.37
CA GLN A 121 -16.62 -4.79 -4.25
C GLN A 121 -16.05 -5.95 -3.42
N ASN A 122 -14.77 -6.29 -3.60
CA ASN A 122 -14.11 -7.31 -2.80
C ASN A 122 -14.00 -6.87 -1.33
N ALA A 123 -13.70 -5.61 -1.05
CA ALA A 123 -13.67 -5.08 0.30
C ALA A 123 -15.04 -5.16 0.99
N LEU A 124 -16.12 -4.82 0.26
CA LEU A 124 -17.48 -4.95 0.76
C LEU A 124 -17.83 -6.42 1.11
N MET A 125 -17.50 -7.34 0.21
CA MET A 125 -17.76 -8.77 0.42
C MET A 125 -17.02 -9.29 1.66
N ILE A 126 -15.76 -8.95 1.83
CA ILE A 126 -14.97 -9.36 3.01
C ILE A 126 -15.51 -8.71 4.29
N ALA A 127 -15.87 -7.43 4.27
CA ALA A 127 -16.47 -6.77 5.43
C ALA A 127 -17.79 -7.44 5.87
N ILE A 128 -18.62 -7.87 4.90
CA ILE A 128 -19.84 -8.62 5.18
C ILE A 128 -19.53 -10.00 5.80
N LEU A 129 -18.58 -10.74 5.25
CA LEU A 129 -18.14 -12.03 5.81
C LEU A 129 -17.62 -11.87 7.24
N LEU A 130 -16.98 -10.75 7.55
CA LEU A 130 -16.44 -10.43 8.86
C LEU A 130 -17.43 -9.70 9.79
N SER A 131 -18.68 -9.49 9.40
CA SER A 131 -19.64 -8.65 10.14
C SER A 131 -19.84 -9.08 11.60
N GLN A 132 -19.92 -10.39 11.87
CA GLN A 132 -20.02 -10.94 13.23
C GLN A 132 -18.75 -10.74 14.08
N HIS A 133 -17.64 -10.37 13.43
CA HIS A 133 -16.36 -10.13 14.04
C HIS A 133 -15.95 -8.64 14.03
N GLY A 134 -16.92 -7.75 13.84
CA GLY A 134 -16.66 -6.31 13.78
C GLY A 134 -16.11 -5.83 12.44
N GLY A 135 -16.31 -6.59 11.35
CA GLY A 135 -15.94 -6.18 9.99
C GLY A 135 -16.68 -4.91 9.56
N ILE A 136 -15.94 -3.88 9.19
CA ILE A 136 -16.46 -2.56 8.78
C ILE A 136 -15.83 -2.18 7.44
N LYS A 137 -16.67 -2.06 6.38
CA LYS A 137 -16.19 -1.49 5.11
C LYS A 137 -16.00 0.01 5.28
N ILE A 138 -14.77 0.49 5.02
CA ILE A 138 -14.45 1.92 5.03
C ILE A 138 -13.99 2.38 3.65
N GLY A 139 -14.17 3.67 3.37
CA GLY A 139 -13.61 4.36 2.21
C GLY A 139 -12.26 4.98 2.53
N HIS A 140 -11.57 5.50 1.51
CA HIS A 140 -10.33 6.24 1.74
C HIS A 140 -10.56 7.54 2.53
N ASP A 141 -11.73 8.17 2.38
CA ASP A 141 -12.10 9.38 3.15
C ASP A 141 -12.33 9.09 4.65
N ASP A 142 -12.47 7.81 5.02
CA ASP A 142 -12.60 7.40 6.43
C ASP A 142 -11.24 7.09 7.10
N LEU A 143 -10.14 7.06 6.35
CA LEU A 143 -8.81 6.76 6.89
C LEU A 143 -8.39 7.69 8.04
N PRO A 144 -8.71 8.99 8.06
CA PRO A 144 -8.43 9.84 9.22
C PRO A 144 -9.14 9.38 10.51
N LYS A 145 -10.21 8.58 10.39
CA LYS A 145 -10.98 8.01 11.51
C LYS A 145 -10.58 6.58 11.85
N LEU A 146 -9.58 6.02 11.19
CA LEU A 146 -9.20 4.60 11.30
C LEU A 146 -8.93 4.20 12.76
N ALA A 147 -8.25 5.05 13.53
CA ALA A 147 -7.97 4.81 14.93
C ALA A 147 -9.25 4.56 15.74
N ASN A 148 -10.33 5.30 15.47
CA ASN A 148 -11.61 5.14 16.16
C ASN A 148 -12.24 3.78 15.90
N TYR A 149 -12.23 3.32 14.64
CA TYR A 149 -12.77 2.00 14.28
C TYR A 149 -12.02 0.88 15.00
N VAL A 150 -10.68 0.96 15.01
CA VAL A 150 -9.83 -0.06 15.66
C VAL A 150 -9.99 -0.03 17.18
N MET A 151 -10.06 1.15 17.80
CA MET A 151 -10.24 1.30 19.26
C MET A 151 -11.59 0.77 19.74
N LEU A 152 -12.63 0.86 18.92
CA LEU A 152 -13.95 0.27 19.21
C LEU A 152 -14.00 -1.25 18.97
N GLY A 153 -12.86 -1.89 18.68
CA GLY A 153 -12.77 -3.32 18.41
C GLY A 153 -13.24 -3.71 17.00
N GLY A 154 -13.38 -2.72 16.09
CA GLY A 154 -13.70 -2.96 14.70
C GLY A 154 -12.53 -3.57 13.93
N LEU A 155 -12.87 -4.24 12.83
CA LEU A 155 -11.94 -4.79 11.85
C LEU A 155 -12.17 -4.08 10.51
N PRO A 156 -11.52 -2.92 10.29
CA PRO A 156 -11.74 -2.12 9.09
C PRO A 156 -11.21 -2.82 7.84
N VAL A 157 -12.02 -2.76 6.77
CA VAL A 157 -11.73 -3.34 5.46
C VAL A 157 -11.89 -2.26 4.39
N THR A 158 -10.87 -2.05 3.57
CA THR A 158 -10.90 -1.11 2.45
C THR A 158 -10.32 -1.74 1.18
N HIS A 159 -10.52 -1.09 0.05
CA HIS A 159 -9.82 -1.49 -1.17
C HIS A 159 -8.38 -0.94 -1.18
N ALA A 160 -7.48 -1.68 -1.84
CA ALA A 160 -6.08 -1.32 -1.88
C ALA A 160 -5.66 -0.49 -3.11
N MET A 161 -6.55 -0.15 -4.03
CA MET A 161 -6.18 0.75 -5.13
C MET A 161 -5.86 2.15 -4.58
N PRO A 162 -4.76 2.78 -5.03
CA PRO A 162 -4.47 4.16 -4.63
C PRO A 162 -5.61 5.11 -5.02
N PRO A 163 -5.79 6.24 -4.31
CA PRO A 163 -6.90 7.18 -4.53
C PRO A 163 -6.75 8.01 -5.81
N TYR A 164 -5.82 7.69 -6.69
CA TYR A 164 -5.57 8.45 -7.93
C TYR A 164 -6.76 8.37 -8.90
N GLY A 165 -7.43 7.21 -9.01
CA GLY A 165 -8.59 7.02 -9.85
C GLY A 165 -8.35 7.50 -11.29
N MET A 166 -9.18 8.44 -11.76
CA MET A 166 -9.04 9.05 -13.09
C MET A 166 -7.73 9.84 -13.29
N PHE A 167 -7.05 10.21 -12.20
CA PHE A 167 -5.80 10.96 -12.22
C PHE A 167 -4.55 10.05 -12.17
N GLU A 168 -4.72 8.76 -12.40
CA GLU A 168 -3.59 7.85 -12.51
C GLU A 168 -2.67 8.27 -13.67
N ARG A 169 -1.37 8.33 -13.40
CA ARG A 169 -0.39 8.71 -14.40
C ARG A 169 -0.31 7.68 -15.52
N PRO A 170 -0.11 8.11 -16.78
CA PRO A 170 0.19 7.18 -17.88
C PRO A 170 1.49 6.41 -17.58
N PRO A 171 1.54 5.08 -17.80
CA PRO A 171 2.77 4.32 -17.68
C PRO A 171 3.71 4.61 -18.86
N ALA A 172 5.01 4.35 -18.69
CA ALA A 172 5.98 4.47 -19.77
C ALA A 172 5.72 3.48 -20.92
N LEU A 173 5.11 2.32 -20.61
CA LEU A 173 4.78 1.28 -21.58
C LEU A 173 3.35 0.78 -21.35
N GLY A 174 2.58 0.68 -22.44
CA GLY A 174 1.20 0.20 -22.41
C GLY A 174 0.22 1.17 -21.76
N ARG A 175 -0.90 0.65 -21.23
CA ARG A 175 -1.98 1.44 -20.63
C ARG A 175 -2.45 0.90 -19.28
N ILE A 176 -1.93 -0.22 -18.83
CA ILE A 176 -2.29 -0.78 -17.52
C ILE A 176 -1.79 0.16 -16.41
N PRO A 177 -2.63 0.51 -15.44
CA PRO A 177 -2.23 1.40 -14.34
C PRO A 177 -0.96 0.91 -13.64
N PRO A 178 0.07 1.76 -13.51
CA PRO A 178 1.32 1.37 -12.85
C PRO A 178 1.15 1.21 -11.33
N HIS A 179 0.26 2.00 -10.72
CA HIS A 179 -0.03 1.91 -9.29
C HIS A 179 -1.35 1.16 -9.08
N ARG A 180 -1.24 -0.06 -8.62
CA ARG A 180 -2.40 -0.91 -8.31
C ARG A 180 -2.44 -1.26 -6.83
N THR A 181 -2.93 -2.43 -6.50
CA THR A 181 -3.32 -2.78 -5.13
C THR A 181 -2.16 -3.15 -4.20
N ASP A 182 -1.00 -3.57 -4.71
CA ASP A 182 0.18 -3.77 -3.86
C ASP A 182 0.77 -2.41 -3.44
N VAL A 183 0.88 -1.48 -4.40
CA VAL A 183 1.32 -0.11 -4.13
C VAL A 183 0.37 0.58 -3.15
N GLY A 184 -0.94 0.50 -3.38
CA GLY A 184 -1.89 1.21 -2.52
C GLY A 184 -1.92 0.67 -1.09
N ALA A 185 -1.81 -0.66 -0.89
CA ALA A 185 -1.67 -1.23 0.45
C ALA A 185 -0.41 -0.72 1.15
N PHE A 186 0.71 -0.63 0.41
CA PHE A 186 1.94 -0.07 0.93
C PHE A 186 1.83 1.43 1.28
N LEU A 187 1.21 2.23 0.41
CA LEU A 187 0.99 3.66 0.66
C LEU A 187 0.09 3.90 1.87
N LEU A 188 -0.93 3.05 2.10
CA LEU A 188 -1.73 3.08 3.31
C LEU A 188 -0.88 2.80 4.55
N ALA A 189 0.01 1.82 4.49
CA ALA A 189 0.92 1.52 5.58
C ALA A 189 1.93 2.65 5.82
N GLU A 190 2.47 3.23 4.76
CA GLU A 190 3.43 4.35 4.83
C GLU A 190 2.81 5.59 5.46
N VAL A 191 1.62 6.04 4.98
CA VAL A 191 0.97 7.24 5.50
C VAL A 191 0.51 7.09 6.95
N MET A 192 0.09 5.88 7.35
CA MET A 192 -0.28 5.59 8.72
C MET A 192 0.93 5.41 9.64
N GLY A 193 2.14 5.32 9.08
CA GLY A 193 3.34 4.97 9.83
C GLY A 193 3.21 3.60 10.48
N ALA A 194 2.57 2.65 9.79
CA ALA A 194 2.25 1.33 10.29
C ALA A 194 3.50 0.54 10.72
N GLN A 195 3.31 -0.50 11.51
CA GLN A 195 4.39 -1.39 11.93
C GLN A 195 4.83 -2.30 10.79
N ARG A 196 3.85 -2.83 10.00
CA ARG A 196 4.10 -3.77 8.91
C ARG A 196 3.10 -3.60 7.78
N CYS A 197 3.55 -3.96 6.56
CA CYS A 197 2.71 -4.22 5.40
C CYS A 197 2.91 -5.67 4.94
N ILE A 198 1.84 -6.47 4.96
CA ILE A 198 1.86 -7.89 4.61
C ILE A 198 0.97 -8.12 3.40
N LEU A 199 1.54 -8.68 2.34
CA LEU A 199 0.85 -9.04 1.10
C LEU A 199 0.59 -10.55 1.11
N ILE A 200 -0.66 -10.95 1.32
CA ILE A 200 -1.08 -12.35 1.30
C ILE A 200 -1.26 -12.79 -0.15
N LYS A 201 -0.49 -13.78 -0.57
CA LYS A 201 -0.47 -14.39 -1.91
C LYS A 201 -0.68 -15.91 -1.82
N ASP A 202 -0.53 -16.60 -2.94
CA ASP A 202 -0.68 -18.07 -3.08
C ASP A 202 0.64 -18.81 -3.33
N GLU A 203 1.76 -18.09 -3.20
CA GLU A 203 3.11 -18.63 -3.29
C GLU A 203 3.88 -18.31 -2.01
N GLN A 204 4.94 -19.07 -1.73
CA GLN A 204 5.75 -18.88 -0.52
C GLN A 204 6.32 -17.46 -0.39
N GLY A 205 6.51 -16.78 -1.53
CA GLY A 205 7.02 -15.42 -1.59
C GLY A 205 7.49 -15.08 -2.99
N LEU A 206 8.64 -14.42 -3.08
CA LEU A 206 9.29 -14.03 -4.32
C LEU A 206 10.21 -15.16 -4.82
N TYR A 207 10.28 -15.30 -6.13
CA TYR A 207 11.18 -16.22 -6.82
C TYR A 207 11.94 -15.50 -7.92
N THR A 208 13.04 -16.07 -8.38
CA THR A 208 13.84 -15.57 -9.51
C THR A 208 13.10 -15.62 -10.85
N ALA A 209 12.07 -16.48 -10.96
CA ALA A 209 11.13 -16.60 -12.07
C ALA A 209 9.80 -17.17 -11.53
N ASP A 210 8.76 -17.28 -12.38
CA ASP A 210 7.50 -17.93 -11.99
C ASP A 210 7.72 -19.44 -11.74
N PRO A 211 7.62 -19.94 -10.49
CA PRO A 211 7.88 -21.35 -10.18
C PRO A 211 6.90 -22.34 -10.84
N LYS A 212 5.76 -21.85 -11.34
CA LYS A 212 4.78 -22.64 -12.09
C LYS A 212 5.20 -22.87 -13.53
N LYS A 213 6.08 -22.02 -14.07
CA LYS A 213 6.56 -22.08 -15.46
C LYS A 213 8.00 -22.54 -15.56
N ASP A 214 8.82 -22.21 -14.57
CA ASP A 214 10.25 -22.50 -14.53
C ASP A 214 10.60 -23.34 -13.28
N PRO A 215 10.86 -24.63 -13.44
CA PRO A 215 11.28 -25.50 -12.32
C PRO A 215 12.63 -25.11 -11.70
N ALA A 216 13.45 -24.30 -12.39
CA ALA A 216 14.72 -23.78 -11.88
C ALA A 216 14.56 -22.50 -11.04
N ALA A 217 13.34 -21.96 -10.93
CA ALA A 217 13.06 -20.79 -10.13
C ALA A 217 13.45 -20.98 -8.67
N GLN A 218 14.27 -20.09 -8.15
CA GLN A 218 14.76 -20.15 -6.77
C GLN A 218 13.95 -19.20 -5.89
N PHE A 219 13.55 -19.67 -4.73
CA PHE A 219 12.89 -18.86 -3.71
C PHE A 219 13.86 -17.83 -3.12
N ILE A 220 13.37 -16.60 -2.97
CA ILE A 220 14.11 -15.48 -2.39
C ILE A 220 13.49 -15.13 -1.03
N PRO A 221 14.08 -15.58 0.09
CA PRO A 221 13.54 -15.32 1.41
C PRO A 221 13.65 -13.85 1.83
N GLU A 222 14.73 -13.19 1.40
CA GLU A 222 15.00 -11.79 1.75
C GLU A 222 15.79 -11.12 0.64
N ILE A 223 15.46 -9.86 0.33
CA ILE A 223 16.19 -9.08 -0.67
C ILE A 223 16.08 -7.58 -0.40
N GLU A 224 17.16 -6.86 -0.66
CA GLU A 224 17.17 -5.39 -0.64
C GLU A 224 16.49 -4.82 -1.89
N VAL A 225 15.73 -3.74 -1.73
CA VAL A 225 14.86 -3.20 -2.79
C VAL A 225 15.63 -2.76 -4.04
N ASN A 226 16.82 -2.15 -3.91
CA ASN A 226 17.62 -1.74 -5.07
C ASN A 226 18.26 -2.95 -5.75
N GLU A 227 18.65 -3.98 -4.99
CA GLU A 227 19.13 -5.25 -5.55
C GLU A 227 18.02 -5.91 -6.37
N LEU A 228 16.78 -5.96 -5.85
CA LEU A 228 15.63 -6.51 -6.57
C LEU A 228 15.31 -5.71 -7.84
N LEU A 229 15.34 -4.38 -7.77
CA LEU A 229 15.14 -3.51 -8.95
C LEU A 229 16.20 -3.75 -10.01
N ALA A 230 17.47 -3.96 -9.61
CA ALA A 230 18.59 -4.21 -10.52
C ALA A 230 18.51 -5.57 -11.22
N LEU A 231 17.88 -6.58 -10.60
CA LEU A 231 17.65 -7.90 -11.22
C LEU A 231 16.70 -7.82 -12.43
N ASP A 232 15.90 -6.78 -12.56
CA ASP A 232 14.95 -6.53 -13.66
C ASP A 232 14.10 -7.76 -14.04
N LEU A 233 13.60 -8.48 -13.04
CA LEU A 233 12.84 -9.71 -13.23
C LEU A 233 11.55 -9.44 -14.01
N HIS A 234 11.26 -10.31 -14.99
CA HIS A 234 10.05 -10.21 -15.84
C HIS A 234 8.76 -10.53 -15.07
N ASP A 235 8.79 -11.59 -14.25
CA ASP A 235 7.65 -12.06 -13.46
C ASP A 235 7.90 -11.76 -11.98
N LEU A 236 7.39 -10.64 -11.50
CA LEU A 236 7.41 -10.27 -10.09
C LEU A 236 6.08 -10.65 -9.42
N ALA A 237 6.14 -11.23 -8.24
CA ALA A 237 4.96 -11.47 -7.40
C ALA A 237 4.30 -10.17 -6.90
N VAL A 238 4.98 -9.02 -7.04
CA VAL A 238 4.51 -7.68 -6.65
C VAL A 238 4.63 -6.70 -7.81
N GLU A 239 3.94 -5.58 -7.70
CA GLU A 239 4.03 -4.49 -8.68
C GLU A 239 5.41 -3.82 -8.61
N ARG A 240 6.05 -3.58 -9.77
CA ARG A 240 7.37 -2.90 -9.82
C ARG A 240 7.31 -1.52 -9.15
N SER A 241 6.23 -0.79 -9.34
CA SER A 241 6.02 0.52 -8.70
C SER A 241 5.94 0.47 -7.17
N LEU A 242 5.63 -0.70 -6.58
CA LEU A 242 5.78 -0.91 -5.13
C LEU A 242 7.25 -0.80 -4.70
N LEU A 243 8.17 -1.40 -5.48
CA LEU A 243 9.61 -1.36 -5.16
C LEU A 243 10.15 0.06 -5.23
N GLU A 244 9.73 0.82 -6.25
CA GLU A 244 10.09 2.24 -6.38
C GLU A 244 9.56 3.05 -5.19
N THR A 245 8.31 2.79 -4.78
CA THR A 245 7.69 3.44 -3.62
C THR A 245 8.39 3.08 -2.31
N LEU A 246 8.74 1.80 -2.11
CA LEU A 246 9.49 1.34 -0.94
C LEU A 246 10.88 1.97 -0.87
N ARG A 247 11.59 2.06 -2.01
CA ARG A 247 12.90 2.72 -2.08
C ARG A 247 12.84 4.15 -1.53
N ASP A 248 11.77 4.89 -1.86
CA ASP A 248 11.63 6.30 -1.52
C ASP A 248 10.85 6.52 -0.19
N ALA A 249 10.28 5.46 0.41
CA ALA A 249 9.49 5.51 1.63
C ALA A 249 10.27 6.05 2.85
N ARG A 250 9.56 6.66 3.77
CA ARG A 250 10.11 7.33 4.96
C ARG A 250 9.74 6.63 6.27
N SER A 251 8.49 6.17 6.40
CA SER A 251 7.97 5.56 7.62
C SER A 251 8.15 4.05 7.63
N LEU A 252 7.85 3.40 6.50
CA LEU A 252 7.89 1.95 6.36
C LEU A 252 9.12 1.52 5.54
N ARG A 253 9.89 0.57 6.04
CA ARG A 253 11.15 0.16 5.43
C ARG A 253 11.14 -1.23 4.84
N GLU A 254 10.03 -1.94 4.97
CA GLU A 254 9.92 -3.32 4.53
C GLU A 254 8.49 -3.70 4.17
N VAL A 255 8.36 -4.68 3.30
CA VAL A 255 7.10 -5.33 2.94
C VAL A 255 7.30 -6.82 2.91
N PHE A 256 6.28 -7.56 3.36
CA PHE A 256 6.30 -9.02 3.42
C PHE A 256 5.35 -9.62 2.39
N ILE A 257 5.79 -10.69 1.72
CA ILE A 257 4.96 -11.53 0.87
C ILE A 257 4.81 -12.87 1.57
N VAL A 258 3.56 -13.28 1.84
CA VAL A 258 3.26 -14.45 2.66
C VAL A 258 2.27 -15.35 1.93
N ASN A 259 2.53 -16.66 1.94
CA ASN A 259 1.58 -17.65 1.44
C ASN A 259 0.40 -17.79 2.42
N GLY A 260 -0.77 -17.31 2.02
CA GLY A 260 -1.99 -17.41 2.80
C GLY A 260 -2.71 -18.76 2.69
N LEU A 261 -2.26 -19.65 1.79
CA LEU A 261 -2.81 -21.00 1.67
C LEU A 261 -2.24 -21.95 2.72
N ASP A 262 -1.06 -21.63 3.26
CA ASP A 262 -0.42 -22.36 4.34
C ASP A 262 -0.88 -21.82 5.69
N ARG A 263 -1.71 -22.59 6.37
CA ARG A 263 -2.32 -22.18 7.65
C ARG A 263 -1.26 -21.85 8.70
N GLY A 264 -1.47 -20.74 9.40
CA GLY A 264 -0.58 -20.23 10.44
C GLY A 264 0.50 -19.26 9.93
N ASN A 265 0.77 -19.19 8.63
CA ASN A 265 1.77 -18.28 8.09
C ASN A 265 1.43 -16.80 8.33
N ILE A 266 0.17 -16.43 8.21
CA ILE A 266 -0.28 -15.05 8.46
C ILE A 266 -0.06 -14.69 9.92
N THR A 267 -0.46 -15.56 10.83
CA THR A 267 -0.27 -15.38 12.28
C THR A 267 1.21 -15.23 12.65
N ARG A 268 2.07 -16.09 12.09
CA ARG A 268 3.51 -16.04 12.32
C ARG A 268 4.13 -14.73 11.80
N ALA A 269 3.73 -14.30 10.60
CA ALA A 269 4.20 -13.04 10.02
C ALA A 269 3.75 -11.82 10.84
N LEU A 270 2.51 -11.81 11.35
CA LEU A 270 2.00 -10.77 12.22
C LEU A 270 2.76 -10.72 13.56
N ASN A 271 3.13 -11.88 14.11
CA ASN A 271 3.93 -12.00 15.33
C ASN A 271 5.42 -11.65 15.15
N GLY A 272 5.85 -11.35 13.94
CA GLY A 272 7.22 -10.93 13.68
C GLY A 272 8.17 -12.02 13.24
N GLU A 273 7.69 -13.24 13.03
CA GLU A 273 8.51 -14.30 12.47
C GLU A 273 8.82 -14.03 10.99
N HIS A 274 9.98 -14.46 10.55
CA HIS A 274 10.35 -14.42 9.14
C HIS A 274 9.64 -15.55 8.40
N VAL A 275 8.54 -15.22 7.74
CA VAL A 275 7.75 -16.13 6.90
C VAL A 275 7.59 -15.52 5.52
N GLY A 276 7.84 -16.33 4.49
CA GLY A 276 7.75 -15.87 3.10
C GLY A 276 8.95 -15.02 2.68
N THR A 277 8.73 -13.96 1.90
CA THR A 277 9.78 -13.04 1.45
C THR A 277 9.67 -11.70 2.16
N ARG A 278 10.79 -11.22 2.65
CA ARG A 278 10.99 -9.86 3.13
C ARG A 278 11.69 -9.03 2.05
N ILE A 279 11.04 -7.99 1.54
CA ILE A 279 11.68 -6.97 0.69
C ILE A 279 11.92 -5.75 1.57
N TYR A 280 13.16 -5.28 1.66
CA TYR A 280 13.51 -4.22 2.58
C TYR A 280 14.39 -3.14 1.95
N LYS A 281 14.38 -1.98 2.58
CA LYS A 281 15.25 -0.84 2.29
C LYS A 281 16.34 -0.75 3.35
N ARG A 282 17.61 -0.72 2.94
CA ARG A 282 18.72 -0.47 3.87
C ARG A 282 18.64 0.94 4.46
N GLU A 283 19.06 1.08 5.71
CA GLU A 283 19.29 2.40 6.27
C GLU A 283 20.44 3.06 5.50
N THR A 284 20.14 4.15 4.83
CA THR A 284 21.22 5.01 4.35
C THR A 284 21.71 5.75 5.58
N LEU A 285 22.88 5.36 6.09
CA LEU A 285 23.62 6.19 7.04
C LEU A 285 23.85 7.53 6.33
N ARG A 286 23.07 8.54 6.68
CA ARG A 286 23.31 9.91 6.21
C ARG A 286 24.48 10.42 7.02
N VAL A 287 25.64 10.50 6.38
CA VAL A 287 26.86 11.17 6.85
C VAL A 287 26.62 12.67 6.86
#